data_264d678ff156bb565bb911e1a1bf4348
#
_entry.id   264d678ff156bb565bb911e1a1bf4348
#
_cell.length_a   1.000
_cell.length_b   1.000
_cell.length_c   1.000
_cell.angle_alpha   90.00
_cell.angle_beta   90.00
_cell.angle_gamma   90.00
#
_symmetry.space_group_name_H-M   'P 1'
#
loop_
_entity.id
_entity.type
_entity.pdbx_description
1 polymer ?
#
loop_
_entity_poly.entity_id
_entity_poly.type
_entity_poly.pdbx_seq_one_letter_code
_entity_poly.pdbx_strand_id
1 'polypeptide(L)'
;MSGLFSLESWSTVWTHRESFLLGLGNTLQTAVCALALAFIIGAALGLMSTSGSKLLRIIARIYVEFVQNTPLLLQLCFLYYALAFAGVSLGVFRTGIIALGVYTGAYMGEVVRAAIESVPKGQFEAAQAQGFNYLQRMGYIILPQSIPVMLPPMVNQVVNLFKNTSCLYIVGGADLISVTYSFVTGASTGGAYAPAYIVCGLIFFVVCFPLSTLAARWEASLKERKGRVNPGLKTAAKKVELKEAA
;
A
#
# COMPACT_ATOMS: atom_id res chain seq x y z
N MET A 1 30.33 18.81 22.99
CA MET A 1 29.64 17.73 22.26
C MET A 1 28.28 17.52 22.91
N SER A 2 27.21 18.05 22.36
CA SER A 2 25.87 17.72 22.79
C SER A 2 25.67 16.21 22.51
N GLY A 3 25.50 15.42 23.58
CA GLY A 3 25.33 13.98 23.41
C GLY A 3 24.13 13.69 22.51
N LEU A 4 24.19 12.63 21.69
CA LEU A 4 23.16 12.19 20.72
C LEU A 4 21.74 12.15 21.34
N PHE A 5 21.67 12.01 22.67
CA PHE A 5 20.46 11.93 23.49
C PHE A 5 20.39 13.02 24.57
N SER A 6 21.01 14.21 24.34
CA SER A 6 20.98 15.30 25.34
C SER A 6 19.53 15.79 25.58
N LEU A 7 19.23 16.21 26.80
CA LEU A 7 17.91 16.81 27.14
C LEU A 7 17.61 18.04 26.28
N GLU A 8 18.63 18.80 25.90
CA GLU A 8 18.52 19.94 25.01
C GLU A 8 18.01 19.54 23.62
N SER A 9 18.54 18.45 23.05
CA SER A 9 18.04 17.92 21.74
C SER A 9 16.59 17.48 21.80
N TRP A 10 16.15 16.85 22.89
CA TRP A 10 14.77 16.49 23.09
C TRP A 10 13.85 17.70 23.27
N SER A 11 14.30 18.72 24.04
CA SER A 11 13.54 19.95 24.22
C SER A 11 13.36 20.71 22.90
N THR A 12 14.38 20.71 22.04
CA THR A 12 14.33 21.32 20.72
C THR A 12 13.26 20.66 19.84
N VAL A 13 13.21 19.33 19.81
CA VAL A 13 12.17 18.59 19.06
C VAL A 13 10.77 18.88 19.62
N TRP A 14 10.64 18.92 20.97
CA TRP A 14 9.37 19.22 21.60
C TRP A 14 8.85 20.64 21.28
N THR A 15 9.73 21.61 21.26
CA THR A 15 9.41 23.00 20.92
C THR A 15 8.89 23.10 19.48
N HIS A 16 9.42 22.29 18.56
CA HIS A 16 9.03 22.29 17.14
C HIS A 16 8.02 21.19 16.77
N ARG A 17 7.31 20.61 17.74
CA ARG A 17 6.35 19.52 17.52
C ARG A 17 5.29 19.83 16.46
N GLU A 18 4.91 21.10 16.31
CA GLU A 18 3.93 21.55 15.31
C GLU A 18 4.39 21.26 13.89
N SER A 19 5.69 21.40 13.60
CA SER A 19 6.25 21.07 12.29
C SER A 19 6.09 19.58 11.97
N PHE A 20 6.32 18.70 12.94
CA PHE A 20 6.12 17.25 12.77
C PHE A 20 4.63 16.90 12.57
N LEU A 21 3.72 17.58 13.28
CA LEU A 21 2.28 17.40 13.10
C LEU A 21 1.81 17.88 11.73
N LEU A 22 2.34 19.00 11.24
CA LEU A 22 2.08 19.47 9.87
C LEU A 22 2.62 18.48 8.84
N GLY A 23 3.84 17.98 9.03
CA GLY A 23 4.41 16.94 8.17
C GLY A 23 3.57 15.66 8.15
N LEU A 24 3.06 15.23 9.30
CA LEU A 24 2.12 14.11 9.38
C LEU A 24 0.81 14.42 8.64
N GLY A 25 0.25 15.62 8.79
CA GLY A 25 -0.94 16.05 8.07
C GLY A 25 -0.76 15.97 6.55
N ASN A 26 0.36 16.45 6.03
CA ASN A 26 0.70 16.38 4.60
C ASN A 26 0.89 14.94 4.13
N THR A 27 1.54 14.10 4.94
CA THR A 27 1.68 12.65 4.71
C THR A 27 0.31 11.99 4.57
N LEU A 28 -0.59 12.22 5.53
CA LEU A 28 -1.94 11.65 5.54
C LEU A 28 -2.76 12.15 4.35
N GLN A 29 -2.72 13.45 4.05
CA GLN A 29 -3.43 14.02 2.92
C GLN A 29 -2.99 13.40 1.59
N THR A 30 -1.67 13.32 1.36
CA THR A 30 -1.13 12.68 0.16
C THR A 30 -1.49 11.21 0.09
N ALA A 31 -1.37 10.47 1.21
CA ALA A 31 -1.70 9.07 1.28
C ALA A 31 -3.17 8.80 0.97
N VAL A 32 -4.12 9.58 1.53
CA VAL A 32 -5.55 9.40 1.28
C VAL A 32 -5.90 9.66 -0.19
N CYS A 33 -5.37 10.74 -0.78
CA CYS A 33 -5.62 11.04 -2.20
C CYS A 33 -5.01 9.96 -3.12
N ALA A 34 -3.77 9.54 -2.85
CA ALA A 34 -3.11 8.49 -3.61
C ALA A 34 -3.82 7.13 -3.45
N LEU A 35 -4.34 6.85 -2.26
CA LEU A 35 -5.10 5.63 -1.97
C LEU A 35 -6.41 5.57 -2.77
N ALA A 36 -7.14 6.69 -2.86
CA ALA A 36 -8.35 6.76 -3.68
C ALA A 36 -8.04 6.42 -5.16
N LEU A 37 -6.95 6.97 -5.70
CA LEU A 37 -6.49 6.66 -7.05
C LEU A 37 -6.06 5.18 -7.17
N ALA A 38 -5.32 4.66 -6.18
CA ALA A 38 -4.86 3.27 -6.15
C ALA A 38 -6.03 2.27 -6.13
N PHE A 39 -7.10 2.57 -5.39
CA PHE A 39 -8.31 1.72 -5.38
C PHE A 39 -9.00 1.69 -6.74
N ILE A 40 -9.13 2.82 -7.41
CA ILE A 40 -9.75 2.89 -8.75
C ILE A 40 -8.92 2.06 -9.74
N ILE A 41 -7.61 2.29 -9.79
CA ILE A 41 -6.69 1.56 -10.68
C ILE A 41 -6.67 0.07 -10.33
N GLY A 42 -6.55 -0.27 -9.05
CA GLY A 42 -6.48 -1.65 -8.57
C GLY A 42 -7.75 -2.44 -8.86
N ALA A 43 -8.93 -1.86 -8.65
CA ALA A 43 -10.19 -2.48 -9.00
C ALA A 43 -10.31 -2.72 -10.52
N ALA A 44 -9.96 -1.71 -11.34
CA ALA A 44 -9.98 -1.84 -12.79
C ALA A 44 -9.02 -2.95 -13.28
N LEU A 45 -7.76 -2.94 -12.81
CA LEU A 45 -6.76 -3.93 -13.19
C LEU A 45 -7.14 -5.36 -12.76
N GLY A 46 -7.64 -5.52 -11.54
CA GLY A 46 -8.05 -6.82 -11.03
C GLY A 46 -9.23 -7.41 -11.83
N LEU A 47 -10.23 -6.59 -12.16
CA LEU A 47 -11.35 -7.00 -13.01
C LEU A 47 -10.90 -7.27 -14.45
N MET A 48 -10.02 -6.46 -15.01
CA MET A 48 -9.44 -6.70 -16.34
C MET A 48 -8.65 -8.01 -16.39
N SER A 49 -7.86 -8.30 -15.36
CA SER A 49 -7.03 -9.50 -15.26
C SER A 49 -7.85 -10.79 -15.19
N THR A 50 -9.08 -10.73 -14.66
CA THR A 50 -9.99 -11.89 -14.54
C THR A 50 -11.09 -11.92 -15.59
N SER A 51 -11.07 -10.97 -16.54
CA SER A 51 -12.08 -10.90 -17.60
C SER A 51 -11.95 -12.03 -18.62
N GLY A 52 -13.04 -12.32 -19.36
CA GLY A 52 -13.02 -13.25 -20.49
C GLY A 52 -12.21 -12.74 -21.69
N SER A 53 -11.97 -11.43 -21.78
CA SER A 53 -11.24 -10.80 -22.90
C SER A 53 -9.73 -11.00 -22.76
N LYS A 54 -9.11 -11.66 -23.75
CA LYS A 54 -7.65 -11.84 -23.82
C LYS A 54 -6.90 -10.49 -23.87
N LEU A 55 -7.46 -9.51 -24.58
CA LEU A 55 -6.86 -8.18 -24.72
C LEU A 55 -6.78 -7.46 -23.36
N LEU A 56 -7.88 -7.43 -22.59
CA LEU A 56 -7.92 -6.80 -21.27
C LEU A 56 -6.92 -7.44 -20.31
N ARG A 57 -6.82 -8.76 -20.31
CA ARG A 57 -5.84 -9.48 -19.47
C ARG A 57 -4.40 -9.12 -19.85
N ILE A 58 -4.09 -9.03 -21.14
CA ILE A 58 -2.74 -8.65 -21.60
C ILE A 58 -2.40 -7.22 -21.19
N ILE A 59 -3.32 -6.27 -21.38
CA ILE A 59 -3.10 -4.86 -21.00
C ILE A 59 -2.85 -4.75 -19.49
N ALA A 60 -3.70 -5.37 -18.68
CA ALA A 60 -3.55 -5.36 -17.22
C ALA A 60 -2.21 -5.99 -16.79
N ARG A 61 -1.83 -7.11 -17.40
CA ARG A 61 -0.57 -7.80 -17.12
C ARG A 61 0.65 -6.93 -17.46
N ILE A 62 0.68 -6.33 -18.65
CA ILE A 62 1.77 -5.44 -19.07
C ILE A 62 1.94 -4.28 -18.07
N TYR A 63 0.82 -3.65 -17.67
CA TYR A 63 0.84 -2.56 -16.70
C TYR A 63 1.41 -3.03 -15.35
N VAL A 64 0.88 -4.11 -14.80
CA VAL A 64 1.28 -4.63 -13.49
C VAL A 64 2.75 -5.04 -13.52
N GLU A 65 3.19 -5.80 -14.51
CA GLU A 65 4.58 -6.23 -14.65
C GLU A 65 5.54 -5.04 -14.79
N PHE A 66 5.18 -4.03 -15.57
CA PHE A 66 6.01 -2.83 -15.73
C PHE A 66 6.15 -2.06 -14.42
N VAL A 67 5.02 -1.77 -13.76
CA VAL A 67 5.01 -0.94 -12.54
C VAL A 67 5.68 -1.67 -11.36
N GLN A 68 5.43 -2.97 -11.19
CA GLN A 68 5.99 -3.73 -10.06
C GLN A 68 7.48 -4.03 -10.21
N ASN A 69 8.00 -4.11 -11.44
CA ASN A 69 9.41 -4.37 -11.71
C ASN A 69 10.26 -3.11 -11.89
N THR A 70 9.68 -1.93 -11.66
CA THR A 70 10.42 -0.66 -11.65
C THR A 70 10.34 0.00 -10.26
N PRO A 71 11.46 0.58 -9.74
CA PRO A 71 11.45 1.21 -8.43
C PRO A 71 10.49 2.40 -8.36
N LEU A 72 9.68 2.47 -7.29
CA LEU A 72 8.79 3.61 -7.04
C LEU A 72 9.53 4.96 -7.10
N LEU A 73 10.71 5.02 -6.49
CA LEU A 73 11.51 6.24 -6.47
C LEU A 73 11.88 6.71 -7.89
N LEU A 74 12.21 5.78 -8.79
CA LEU A 74 12.51 6.09 -10.19
C LEU A 74 11.26 6.63 -10.90
N GLN A 75 10.09 6.00 -10.70
CA GLN A 75 8.82 6.46 -11.26
C GLN A 75 8.47 7.87 -10.78
N LEU A 76 8.66 8.13 -9.48
CA LEU A 76 8.42 9.45 -8.88
C LEU A 76 9.34 10.53 -9.47
N CYS A 77 10.64 10.25 -9.55
CA CYS A 77 11.62 11.17 -10.13
C CYS A 77 11.34 11.43 -11.62
N PHE A 78 10.98 10.40 -12.36
CA PHE A 78 10.61 10.55 -13.77
C PHE A 78 9.39 11.46 -13.93
N LEU A 79 8.33 11.24 -13.18
CA LEU A 79 7.12 12.08 -13.23
C LEU A 79 7.40 13.52 -12.82
N TYR A 80 8.27 13.73 -11.85
CA TYR A 80 8.56 15.09 -11.36
C TYR A 80 9.49 15.85 -12.30
N TYR A 81 10.63 15.26 -12.65
CA TYR A 81 11.66 15.93 -13.43
C TYR A 81 11.42 15.86 -14.94
N ALA A 82 11.10 14.67 -15.48
CA ALA A 82 10.96 14.51 -16.93
C ALA A 82 9.75 15.27 -17.48
N LEU A 83 8.62 15.29 -16.77
CA LEU A 83 7.46 16.08 -17.17
C LEU A 83 7.74 17.58 -17.06
N ALA A 84 8.48 18.02 -16.04
CA ALA A 84 8.87 19.43 -15.92
C ALA A 84 9.77 19.86 -17.09
N PHE A 85 10.71 19.02 -17.50
CA PHE A 85 11.50 19.27 -18.73
C PHE A 85 10.66 19.33 -20.00
N ALA A 86 9.57 18.57 -20.06
CA ALA A 86 8.59 18.62 -21.16
C ALA A 86 7.61 19.81 -21.06
N GLY A 87 7.81 20.72 -20.10
CA GLY A 87 6.96 21.90 -19.89
C GLY A 87 5.71 21.64 -19.05
N VAL A 88 5.55 20.45 -18.46
CA VAL A 88 4.40 20.10 -17.62
C VAL A 88 4.83 19.99 -16.15
N SER A 89 4.60 21.04 -15.36
CA SER A 89 4.89 21.04 -13.92
C SER A 89 3.64 20.65 -13.13
N LEU A 90 3.68 19.47 -12.50
CA LEU A 90 2.58 18.98 -11.66
C LEU A 90 2.67 19.48 -10.21
N GLY A 91 3.84 19.92 -9.76
CA GLY A 91 4.14 20.17 -8.37
C GLY A 91 4.26 18.88 -7.56
N VAL A 92 4.92 18.95 -6.39
CA VAL A 92 5.27 17.77 -5.59
C VAL A 92 4.04 16.98 -5.14
N PHE A 93 3.00 17.66 -4.65
CA PHE A 93 1.80 17.02 -4.12
C PHE A 93 1.08 16.17 -5.17
N ARG A 94 0.82 16.72 -6.36
CA ARG A 94 0.15 15.98 -7.44
C ARG A 94 1.02 14.85 -7.98
N THR A 95 2.31 15.08 -8.12
CA THR A 95 3.27 14.05 -8.53
C THR A 95 3.25 12.89 -7.54
N GLY A 96 3.24 13.18 -6.24
CA GLY A 96 3.13 12.17 -5.19
C GLY A 96 1.85 11.35 -5.29
N ILE A 97 0.70 11.99 -5.47
CA ILE A 97 -0.59 11.30 -5.63
C ILE A 97 -0.56 10.35 -6.84
N ILE A 98 -0.07 10.83 -7.98
CA ILE A 98 -0.03 10.04 -9.21
C ILE A 98 0.97 8.87 -9.06
N ALA A 99 2.21 9.14 -8.65
CA ALA A 99 3.23 8.10 -8.52
C ALA A 99 2.82 7.01 -7.52
N LEU A 100 2.40 7.40 -6.32
CA LEU A 100 1.97 6.47 -5.28
C LEU A 100 0.69 5.72 -5.67
N GLY A 101 -0.26 6.42 -6.28
CA GLY A 101 -1.53 5.84 -6.73
C GLY A 101 -1.35 4.82 -7.85
N VAL A 102 -0.55 5.15 -8.87
CA VAL A 102 -0.20 4.25 -9.98
C VAL A 102 0.55 3.03 -9.46
N TYR A 103 1.58 3.25 -8.64
CA TYR A 103 2.39 2.17 -8.07
C TYR A 103 1.55 1.22 -7.20
N THR A 104 0.87 1.77 -6.19
CA THR A 104 0.07 0.95 -5.27
C THR A 104 -1.13 0.32 -5.96
N GLY A 105 -1.70 0.99 -6.97
CA GLY A 105 -2.79 0.46 -7.79
C GLY A 105 -2.43 -0.84 -8.50
N ALA A 106 -1.18 -1.00 -8.97
CA ALA A 106 -0.71 -2.25 -9.56
C ALA A 106 -0.73 -3.40 -8.52
N TYR A 107 -0.25 -3.16 -7.31
CA TYR A 107 -0.27 -4.15 -6.23
C TYR A 107 -1.70 -4.47 -5.77
N MET A 108 -2.57 -3.47 -5.66
CA MET A 108 -3.98 -3.69 -5.34
C MET A 108 -4.70 -4.48 -6.43
N GLY A 109 -4.35 -4.27 -7.71
CA GLY A 109 -4.87 -5.05 -8.82
C GLY A 109 -4.56 -6.54 -8.71
N GLU A 110 -3.33 -6.87 -8.30
CA GLU A 110 -2.94 -8.25 -8.03
C GLU A 110 -3.70 -8.85 -6.83
N VAL A 111 -3.93 -8.07 -5.78
CA VAL A 111 -4.74 -8.52 -4.63
C VAL A 111 -6.18 -8.83 -5.07
N VAL A 112 -6.79 -7.96 -5.87
CA VAL A 112 -8.14 -8.21 -6.42
C VAL A 112 -8.15 -9.44 -7.31
N ARG A 113 -7.20 -9.58 -8.23
CA ARG A 113 -7.08 -10.75 -9.11
C ARG A 113 -6.97 -12.04 -8.30
N ALA A 114 -6.02 -12.11 -7.35
CA ALA A 114 -5.78 -13.28 -6.52
C ALA A 114 -7.01 -13.66 -5.68
N ALA A 115 -7.73 -12.67 -5.14
CA ALA A 115 -8.94 -12.91 -4.37
C ALA A 115 -10.08 -13.47 -5.23
N ILE A 116 -10.28 -12.96 -6.45
CA ILE A 116 -11.26 -13.49 -7.40
C ILE A 116 -10.90 -14.92 -7.80
N GLU A 117 -9.64 -15.19 -8.14
CA GLU A 117 -9.16 -16.51 -8.52
C GLU A 117 -9.19 -17.53 -7.36
N SER A 118 -9.22 -17.07 -6.09
CA SER A 118 -9.38 -17.95 -4.92
C SER A 118 -10.78 -18.56 -4.77
N VAL A 119 -11.77 -18.03 -5.49
CA VAL A 119 -13.13 -18.58 -5.50
C VAL A 119 -13.13 -19.88 -6.30
N PRO A 120 -13.71 -20.98 -5.76
CA PRO A 120 -13.73 -22.28 -6.45
C PRO A 120 -14.35 -22.20 -7.84
N LYS A 121 -13.73 -22.84 -8.82
CA LYS A 121 -14.22 -22.85 -10.23
C LYS A 121 -15.67 -23.32 -10.37
N GLY A 122 -16.10 -24.26 -9.54
CA GLY A 122 -17.49 -24.72 -9.53
C GLY A 122 -18.51 -23.61 -9.25
N GLN A 123 -18.14 -22.53 -8.54
CA GLN A 123 -19.03 -21.37 -8.37
C GLN A 123 -19.23 -20.61 -9.68
N PHE A 124 -18.20 -20.50 -10.51
CA PHE A 124 -18.28 -19.90 -11.84
C PHE A 124 -19.11 -20.76 -12.80
N GLU A 125 -18.91 -22.08 -12.76
CA GLU A 125 -19.60 -23.05 -13.61
C GLU A 125 -21.09 -23.15 -13.24
N ALA A 126 -21.41 -23.25 -11.94
CA ALA A 126 -22.78 -23.30 -11.46
C ALA A 126 -23.56 -22.02 -11.81
N ALA A 127 -22.95 -20.86 -11.65
CA ALA A 127 -23.55 -19.60 -12.02
C ALA A 127 -23.83 -19.53 -13.55
N GLN A 128 -22.90 -20.01 -14.36
CA GLN A 128 -23.04 -20.04 -15.79
C GLN A 128 -24.17 -21.02 -16.22
N ALA A 129 -24.28 -22.19 -15.58
CA ALA A 129 -25.33 -23.16 -15.82
C ALA A 129 -26.72 -22.61 -15.46
N GLN A 130 -26.80 -21.69 -14.47
CA GLN A 130 -28.05 -20.99 -14.13
C GLN A 130 -28.35 -19.79 -15.02
N GLY A 131 -27.58 -19.56 -16.09
CA GLY A 131 -27.83 -18.50 -17.07
C GLY A 131 -27.34 -17.10 -16.62
N PHE A 132 -26.56 -16.97 -15.55
CA PHE A 132 -25.98 -15.68 -15.15
C PHE A 132 -25.00 -15.17 -16.21
N ASN A 133 -25.17 -13.92 -16.63
CA ASN A 133 -24.17 -13.23 -17.45
C ASN A 133 -22.96 -12.86 -16.61
N TYR A 134 -21.89 -12.36 -17.25
CA TYR A 134 -20.64 -12.04 -16.56
C TYR A 134 -20.82 -11.06 -15.39
N LEU A 135 -21.56 -9.98 -15.58
CA LEU A 135 -21.78 -8.95 -14.55
C LEU A 135 -22.58 -9.49 -13.37
N GLN A 136 -23.62 -10.25 -13.64
CA GLN A 136 -24.45 -10.91 -12.61
C GLN A 136 -23.62 -11.90 -11.80
N ARG A 137 -22.84 -12.76 -12.48
CA ARG A 137 -21.95 -13.72 -11.84
C ARG A 137 -20.91 -13.03 -10.95
N MET A 138 -20.26 -11.99 -11.47
CA MET A 138 -19.29 -11.23 -10.68
C MET A 138 -19.94 -10.51 -9.48
N GLY A 139 -21.04 -9.79 -9.71
CA GLY A 139 -21.67 -8.97 -8.68
C GLY A 139 -22.36 -9.76 -7.58
N TYR A 140 -23.08 -10.84 -7.93
CA TYR A 140 -23.91 -11.57 -6.95
C TYR A 140 -23.19 -12.77 -6.31
N ILE A 141 -22.21 -13.36 -6.98
CA ILE A 141 -21.62 -14.63 -6.53
C ILE A 141 -20.13 -14.49 -6.21
N ILE A 142 -19.34 -13.99 -7.14
CA ILE A 142 -17.87 -14.02 -7.03
C ILE A 142 -17.34 -12.91 -6.13
N LEU A 143 -17.69 -11.65 -6.38
CA LEU A 143 -17.19 -10.53 -5.57
C LEU A 143 -17.59 -10.63 -4.10
N PRO A 144 -18.82 -10.97 -3.71
CA PRO A 144 -19.16 -11.13 -2.30
C PRO A 144 -18.33 -12.20 -1.57
N GLN A 145 -17.89 -13.25 -2.28
CA GLN A 145 -17.03 -14.28 -1.72
C GLN A 145 -15.54 -13.88 -1.71
N SER A 146 -15.09 -13.08 -2.67
CA SER A 146 -13.69 -12.64 -2.76
C SER A 146 -13.36 -11.44 -1.85
N ILE A 147 -14.31 -10.51 -1.60
CA ILE A 147 -14.11 -9.33 -0.75
C ILE A 147 -13.48 -9.68 0.62
N PRO A 148 -14.02 -10.63 1.42
CA PRO A 148 -13.41 -10.97 2.71
C PRO A 148 -11.98 -11.45 2.60
N VAL A 149 -11.61 -12.10 1.49
CA VAL A 149 -10.27 -12.62 1.24
C VAL A 149 -9.29 -11.52 0.82
N MET A 150 -9.78 -10.52 0.07
CA MET A 150 -8.93 -9.41 -0.40
C MET A 150 -8.66 -8.36 0.69
N LEU A 151 -9.55 -8.19 1.68
CA LEU A 151 -9.45 -7.09 2.65
C LEU A 151 -8.14 -7.09 3.45
N PRO A 152 -7.64 -8.19 4.05
CA PRO A 152 -6.38 -8.16 4.79
C PRO A 152 -5.16 -7.75 3.93
N PRO A 153 -4.92 -8.32 2.73
CA PRO A 153 -3.87 -7.85 1.85
C PRO A 153 -4.05 -6.39 1.41
N MET A 154 -5.28 -5.91 1.20
CA MET A 154 -5.55 -4.50 0.89
C MET A 154 -5.11 -3.57 2.00
N VAL A 155 -5.39 -3.91 3.27
CA VAL A 155 -4.90 -3.11 4.41
C VAL A 155 -3.37 -3.05 4.44
N ASN A 156 -2.69 -4.14 4.10
CA ASN A 156 -1.23 -4.15 3.97
C ASN A 156 -0.75 -3.19 2.87
N GLN A 157 -1.47 -3.08 1.74
CA GLN A 157 -1.14 -2.11 0.70
C GLN A 157 -1.38 -0.66 1.16
N VAL A 158 -2.41 -0.39 1.96
CA VAL A 158 -2.64 0.92 2.59
C VAL A 158 -1.45 1.31 3.47
N VAL A 159 -0.99 0.40 4.34
CA VAL A 159 0.18 0.63 5.21
C VAL A 159 1.45 0.86 4.39
N ASN A 160 1.66 0.09 3.32
CA ASN A 160 2.80 0.26 2.43
C ASN A 160 2.77 1.60 1.71
N LEU A 161 1.60 2.01 1.18
CA LEU A 161 1.43 3.32 0.56
C LEU A 161 1.78 4.44 1.54
N PHE A 162 1.28 4.37 2.79
CA PHE A 162 1.58 5.36 3.81
C PHE A 162 3.09 5.46 4.08
N LYS A 163 3.80 4.34 4.19
CA LYS A 163 5.28 4.34 4.33
C LYS A 163 5.98 4.89 3.09
N ASN A 164 5.48 4.58 1.91
CA ASN A 164 6.06 5.00 0.64
C ASN A 164 5.92 6.51 0.38
N THR A 165 5.04 7.24 1.09
CA THR A 165 5.02 8.71 1.02
C THR A 165 6.38 9.32 1.36
N SER A 166 7.21 8.64 2.17
CA SER A 166 8.56 9.08 2.50
C SER A 166 9.46 9.27 1.27
N CYS A 167 9.16 8.65 0.13
CA CYS A 167 9.89 8.87 -1.12
C CYS A 167 9.76 10.32 -1.64
N LEU A 168 8.73 11.07 -1.22
CA LEU A 168 8.51 12.45 -1.65
C LEU A 168 9.62 13.40 -1.17
N TYR A 169 10.34 13.04 -0.14
CA TYR A 169 11.51 13.78 0.34
C TYR A 169 12.51 14.10 -0.79
N ILE A 170 12.72 13.17 -1.74
CA ILE A 170 13.72 13.33 -2.81
C ILE A 170 13.36 14.45 -3.81
N VAL A 171 12.08 14.76 -3.94
CA VAL A 171 11.56 15.82 -4.84
C VAL A 171 11.14 17.07 -4.08
N GLY A 172 11.58 17.23 -2.84
CA GLY A 172 11.30 18.40 -2.02
C GLY A 172 9.89 18.41 -1.44
N GLY A 173 9.35 17.27 -1.06
CA GLY A 173 8.05 17.16 -0.40
C GLY A 173 7.98 17.88 0.95
N ALA A 174 6.76 17.97 1.48
CA ALA A 174 6.49 18.51 2.82
C ALA A 174 5.91 17.43 3.75
N ASP A 175 6.16 16.17 3.44
CA ASP A 175 5.78 15.01 4.24
C ASP A 175 6.61 14.92 5.53
N LEU A 176 6.27 14.00 6.40
CA LEU A 176 6.90 13.84 7.71
C LEU A 176 8.41 13.62 7.63
N ILE A 177 8.90 12.83 6.66
CA ILE A 177 10.35 12.63 6.44
C ILE A 177 11.02 13.90 5.96
N SER A 178 10.41 14.62 5.02
CA SER A 178 10.94 15.90 4.50
C SER A 178 11.07 16.94 5.60
N VAL A 179 10.06 17.07 6.46
CA VAL A 179 10.09 17.94 7.62
C VAL A 179 11.20 17.53 8.59
N THR A 180 11.31 16.22 8.87
CA THR A 180 12.37 15.70 9.76
C THR A 180 13.76 16.02 9.20
N TYR A 181 13.97 15.81 7.90
CA TYR A 181 15.25 16.11 7.25
C TYR A 181 15.59 17.61 7.30
N SER A 182 14.62 18.47 6.95
CA SER A 182 14.80 19.92 7.01
C SER A 182 15.07 20.40 8.44
N PHE A 183 14.43 19.78 9.43
CA PHE A 183 14.66 20.06 10.84
C PHE A 183 16.08 19.73 11.27
N VAL A 184 16.60 18.55 10.93
CA VAL A 184 17.95 18.13 11.36
C VAL A 184 19.07 18.84 10.59
N THR A 185 18.80 19.34 9.40
CA THR A 185 19.76 20.11 8.58
C THR A 185 19.68 21.62 8.80
N GLY A 186 18.66 22.09 9.54
CA GLY A 186 18.46 23.52 9.82
C GLY A 186 19.52 24.10 10.72
N ALA A 187 19.94 25.35 10.46
CA ALA A 187 20.99 26.02 11.22
C ALA A 187 20.63 26.23 12.72
N SER A 188 19.34 26.43 13.03
CA SER A 188 18.84 26.67 14.39
C SER A 188 18.44 25.40 15.13
N THR A 189 18.21 24.31 14.43
CA THR A 189 17.69 23.05 14.98
C THR A 189 18.67 21.89 14.78
N GLY A 190 19.73 22.12 14.01
CA GLY A 190 20.75 21.13 13.70
C GLY A 190 21.45 20.60 14.96
N GLY A 191 21.64 19.27 14.99
CA GLY A 191 22.22 18.57 16.16
C GLY A 191 21.22 17.69 16.89
N ALA A 192 19.90 17.89 16.74
CA ALA A 192 18.86 17.03 17.33
C ALA A 192 18.52 15.81 16.44
N TYR A 193 19.53 15.22 15.76
CA TYR A 193 19.34 14.15 14.78
C TYR A 193 18.61 12.94 15.36
N ALA A 194 19.14 12.35 16.44
CA ALA A 194 18.58 11.12 16.98
C ALA A 194 17.15 11.31 17.51
N PRO A 195 16.83 12.32 18.34
CA PRO A 195 15.47 12.57 18.79
C PRO A 195 14.49 12.81 17.64
N ALA A 196 14.87 13.59 16.63
CA ALA A 196 13.99 13.89 15.49
C ALA A 196 13.62 12.64 14.69
N TYR A 197 14.59 11.81 14.33
CA TYR A 197 14.33 10.56 13.61
C TYR A 197 13.61 9.52 14.47
N ILE A 198 13.87 9.45 15.79
CA ILE A 198 13.14 8.60 16.71
C ILE A 198 11.66 9.02 16.75
N VAL A 199 11.37 10.31 16.92
CA VAL A 199 9.99 10.83 16.94
C VAL A 199 9.31 10.56 15.60
N CYS A 200 9.97 10.81 14.47
CA CYS A 200 9.45 10.49 13.16
C CYS A 200 9.11 8.99 13.03
N GLY A 201 10.03 8.11 13.40
CA GLY A 201 9.83 6.66 13.38
C GLY A 201 8.69 6.20 14.30
N LEU A 202 8.58 6.79 15.49
CA LEU A 202 7.46 6.51 16.42
C LEU A 202 6.11 6.94 15.84
N ILE A 203 6.04 8.09 15.17
CA ILE A 203 4.81 8.54 14.50
C ILE A 203 4.41 7.54 13.41
N PHE A 204 5.33 7.12 12.53
CA PHE A 204 5.06 6.08 11.54
C PHE A 204 4.63 4.77 12.19
N PHE A 205 5.29 4.36 13.27
CA PHE A 205 4.96 3.14 14.00
C PHE A 205 3.54 3.19 14.58
N VAL A 206 3.17 4.28 15.26
CA VAL A 206 1.85 4.46 15.88
C VAL A 206 0.73 4.41 14.85
N VAL A 207 0.97 4.92 13.63
CA VAL A 207 -0.03 4.85 12.54
C VAL A 207 -0.06 3.48 11.89
N CYS A 208 1.09 2.89 11.58
CA CYS A 208 1.17 1.66 10.79
C CYS A 208 0.90 0.39 11.61
N PHE A 209 1.38 0.32 12.87
CA PHE A 209 1.31 -0.88 13.69
C PHE A 209 -0.13 -1.34 13.99
N PRO A 210 -1.07 -0.47 14.39
CA PRO A 210 -2.46 -0.90 14.62
C PRO A 210 -3.11 -1.46 13.35
N LEU A 211 -2.90 -0.81 12.20
CA LEU A 211 -3.45 -1.24 10.92
C LEU A 211 -2.90 -2.61 10.50
N SER A 212 -1.58 -2.79 10.59
CA SER A 212 -0.93 -4.07 10.27
C SER A 212 -1.39 -5.19 11.20
N THR A 213 -1.52 -4.90 12.49
CA THR A 213 -2.00 -5.88 13.48
C THR A 213 -3.45 -6.28 13.23
N LEU A 214 -4.30 -5.31 12.86
CA LEU A 214 -5.71 -5.57 12.51
C LEU A 214 -5.79 -6.48 11.27
N ALA A 215 -5.02 -6.18 10.23
CA ALA A 215 -4.96 -6.99 9.01
C ALA A 215 -4.53 -8.43 9.32
N ALA A 216 -3.45 -8.61 10.11
CA ALA A 216 -2.95 -9.92 10.49
C ALA A 216 -3.96 -10.75 11.31
N ARG A 217 -4.64 -10.11 12.27
CA ARG A 217 -5.70 -10.78 13.06
C ARG A 217 -6.88 -11.20 12.19
N TRP A 218 -7.28 -10.35 11.25
CA TRP A 218 -8.36 -10.67 10.33
C TRP A 218 -7.99 -11.83 9.42
N GLU A 219 -6.80 -11.81 8.85
CA GLU A 219 -6.29 -12.91 8.02
C GLU A 219 -6.26 -14.25 8.79
N ALA A 220 -5.78 -14.24 10.04
CA ALA A 220 -5.79 -15.41 10.91
C ALA A 220 -7.21 -15.94 11.13
N SER A 221 -8.18 -15.06 11.39
CA SER A 221 -9.58 -15.45 11.59
C SER A 221 -10.21 -16.08 10.33
N LEU A 222 -9.85 -15.60 9.14
CA LEU A 222 -10.32 -16.17 7.87
C LEU A 222 -9.71 -17.55 7.61
N LYS A 223 -8.42 -17.74 7.92
CA LYS A 223 -7.75 -19.07 7.82
C LYS A 223 -8.39 -20.08 8.75
N GLU A 224 -8.71 -19.70 9.99
CA GLU A 224 -9.41 -20.58 10.93
C GLU A 224 -10.80 -20.98 10.45
N ARG A 225 -11.58 -20.02 9.92
CA ARG A 225 -12.92 -20.30 9.36
C ARG A 225 -12.84 -21.29 8.20
N LYS A 226 -11.92 -21.08 7.25
CA LYS A 226 -11.69 -22.03 6.14
C LYS A 226 -11.26 -23.41 6.63
N GLY A 227 -10.41 -23.50 7.64
CA GLY A 227 -9.97 -24.76 8.23
C GLY A 227 -11.07 -25.51 9.00
N ARG A 228 -12.09 -24.81 9.54
CA ARG A 228 -13.27 -25.45 10.15
C ARG A 228 -14.21 -26.06 9.11
N VAL A 229 -14.34 -25.38 7.95
CA VAL A 229 -15.21 -25.86 6.86
C VAL A 229 -14.55 -27.02 6.10
N ASN A 230 -13.23 -27.10 6.06
CA ASN A 230 -12.51 -28.18 5.35
C ASN A 230 -11.34 -28.74 6.20
N PRO A 231 -11.61 -29.74 7.10
CA PRO A 231 -10.61 -30.31 8.00
C PRO A 231 -9.39 -30.91 7.29
N GLY A 232 -9.56 -31.39 6.05
CA GLY A 232 -8.48 -31.95 5.23
C GLY A 232 -7.38 -30.94 4.87
N LEU A 233 -7.73 -29.65 4.75
CA LEU A 233 -6.75 -28.58 4.52
C LEU A 233 -5.82 -28.35 5.72
N LYS A 234 -6.30 -28.51 6.94
CA LYS A 234 -5.45 -28.41 8.15
C LYS A 234 -4.40 -29.52 8.20
N THR A 235 -4.78 -30.72 7.80
CA THR A 235 -3.87 -31.88 7.81
C THR A 235 -2.82 -31.74 6.70
N ALA A 236 -3.19 -31.21 5.54
CA ALA A 236 -2.26 -30.94 4.44
C ALA A 236 -1.26 -29.81 4.78
N ALA A 237 -1.72 -28.70 5.36
CA ALA A 237 -0.86 -27.60 5.79
C ALA A 237 0.16 -28.05 6.84
N LYS A 238 -0.27 -28.82 7.87
CA LYS A 238 0.62 -29.38 8.90
C LYS A 238 1.66 -30.36 8.33
N LYS A 239 1.32 -31.10 7.26
CA LYS A 239 2.27 -31.99 6.58
C LYS A 239 3.32 -31.21 5.77
N VAL A 240 2.98 -30.04 5.23
CA VAL A 240 3.93 -29.17 4.52
C VAL A 240 4.89 -28.54 5.53
N GLU A 241 4.37 -27.95 6.62
CA GLU A 241 5.20 -27.37 7.70
C GLU A 241 6.18 -28.39 8.31
N LEU A 242 5.76 -29.64 8.50
CA LEU A 242 6.63 -30.72 9.01
C LEU A 242 7.69 -31.16 7.99
N LYS A 243 7.45 -30.97 6.68
CA LYS A 243 8.45 -31.26 5.64
C LYS A 243 9.46 -30.12 5.44
N GLU A 244 9.09 -28.88 5.74
CA GLU A 244 9.98 -27.73 5.68
C GLU A 244 10.87 -27.61 6.94
N ALA A 245 10.45 -28.25 8.06
CA ALA A 245 11.18 -28.25 9.32
C ALA A 245 12.14 -29.46 9.50
N ALA A 246 12.14 -30.42 8.57
CA ALA A 246 12.99 -31.62 8.56
C ALA A 246 14.05 -31.53 7.47
#